data_113969f4081671b3c759a67710c164c3
#
_entry.id   113969f4081671b3c759a67710c164c3
#
_cell.length_a   1.000
_cell.length_b   1.000
_cell.length_c   1.000
_cell.angle_alpha   90.00
_cell.angle_beta   90.00
_cell.angle_gamma   90.00
#
_symmetry.space_group_name_H-M   'P 1'
#
loop_
_entity.id
_entity.type
_entity.pdbx_description
1 polymer ?
#
loop_
_entity_poly.entity_id
_entity_poly.type
_entity_poly.pdbx_seq_one_letter_code
_entity_poly.pdbx_strand_id
1 'polypeptide(L)'
;MKKTLWLYGVLVFVGGLIGGALTNGMYRSRMVVAAPTATSTSTKIDTPAIPHRIVTASEFVVIDAAGKARAKIDVNGDGQANFAMYDRDNNPRAQILVDNQGMPSVRLYDIANKLRLSLEVSTDGIPTVRLMDNGNHARALLGVDAEGEAGLNFYAEDGRLLRELP
;
A
#
# COMPACT_ATOMS: atom_id res chain seq x y z
N MET A 1 -45.08 -24.95 16.53
CA MET A 1 -43.61 -24.76 16.45
C MET A 1 -43.08 -24.14 15.16
N LYS A 2 -43.73 -24.17 14.00
CA LYS A 2 -43.23 -23.61 12.72
C LYS A 2 -43.36 -22.06 12.61
N LYS A 3 -44.25 -21.43 13.33
CA LYS A 3 -44.49 -19.98 13.27
C LYS A 3 -43.45 -19.15 14.04
N THR A 4 -42.87 -19.71 15.09
CA THR A 4 -41.87 -19.01 15.93
C THR A 4 -40.51 -18.95 15.26
N LEU A 5 -40.14 -19.94 14.46
CA LEU A 5 -38.89 -19.98 13.74
C LEU A 5 -38.79 -18.90 12.63
N TRP A 6 -39.95 -18.60 12.01
CA TRP A 6 -40.03 -17.60 10.94
C TRP A 6 -39.88 -16.17 11.51
N LEU A 7 -40.40 -15.94 12.71
CA LEU A 7 -40.29 -14.65 13.38
C LEU A 7 -38.83 -14.34 13.78
N TYR A 8 -38.07 -15.35 14.21
CA TYR A 8 -36.63 -15.17 14.52
C TYR A 8 -35.80 -14.92 13.25
N GLY A 9 -36.11 -15.54 12.13
CA GLY A 9 -35.43 -15.30 10.86
C GLY A 9 -35.60 -13.85 10.36
N VAL A 10 -36.81 -13.31 10.49
CA VAL A 10 -37.11 -11.93 10.09
C VAL A 10 -36.44 -10.92 11.04
N LEU A 11 -36.38 -11.22 12.34
CA LEU A 11 -35.76 -10.32 13.31
C LEU A 11 -34.24 -10.23 13.13
N VAL A 12 -33.58 -11.35 12.81
CA VAL A 12 -32.13 -11.37 12.51
C VAL A 12 -31.82 -10.63 11.22
N PHE A 13 -32.69 -10.73 10.19
CA PHE A 13 -32.48 -10.03 8.92
C PHE A 13 -32.65 -8.52 9.06
N VAL A 14 -33.66 -8.07 9.82
CA VAL A 14 -33.88 -6.64 10.08
C VAL A 14 -32.77 -6.06 10.99
N GLY A 15 -32.30 -6.81 11.98
CA GLY A 15 -31.18 -6.41 12.83
C GLY A 15 -29.87 -6.28 12.06
N GLY A 16 -29.62 -7.18 11.11
CA GLY A 16 -28.44 -7.11 10.24
C GLY A 16 -28.45 -5.91 9.28
N LEU A 17 -29.62 -5.57 8.75
CA LEU A 17 -29.79 -4.42 7.84
C LEU A 17 -29.62 -3.07 8.57
N ILE A 18 -30.10 -2.94 9.79
CA ILE A 18 -29.97 -1.72 10.58
C ILE A 18 -28.53 -1.60 11.14
N GLY A 19 -27.92 -2.72 11.55
CA GLY A 19 -26.52 -2.72 12.00
C GLY A 19 -25.54 -2.36 10.90
N GLY A 20 -25.73 -2.86 9.67
CA GLY A 20 -24.91 -2.54 8.52
C GLY A 20 -25.02 -1.08 8.06
N ALA A 21 -26.20 -0.48 8.17
CA ALA A 21 -26.43 0.91 7.81
C ALA A 21 -25.81 1.90 8.81
N LEU A 22 -25.70 1.54 10.09
CA LEU A 22 -25.14 2.40 11.12
C LEU A 22 -23.59 2.37 11.14
N THR A 23 -22.96 1.28 10.70
CA THR A 23 -21.49 1.20 10.66
C THR A 23 -20.90 1.91 9.44
N ASN A 24 -21.63 2.00 8.31
CA ASN A 24 -21.19 2.77 7.12
C ASN A 24 -21.28 4.30 7.31
N GLY A 25 -21.95 4.78 8.36
CA GLY A 25 -22.10 6.22 8.62
C GLY A 25 -20.95 6.85 9.40
N MET A 26 -20.06 6.08 10.02
CA MET A 26 -19.02 6.62 10.92
C MET A 26 -17.65 6.86 10.27
N TYR A 27 -17.41 6.38 9.06
CA TYR A 27 -16.18 6.69 8.31
C TYR A 27 -16.42 7.75 7.23
N ARG A 28 -16.96 8.90 7.61
CA ARG A 28 -16.77 10.10 6.81
C ARG A 28 -15.40 10.68 7.14
N SER A 29 -14.38 10.20 6.43
CA SER A 29 -13.14 10.94 6.26
C SER A 29 -13.52 12.34 5.78
N ARG A 30 -13.26 13.37 6.57
CA ARG A 30 -13.36 14.75 6.11
C ARG A 30 -12.28 14.95 5.07
N MET A 31 -12.63 14.75 3.80
CA MET A 31 -11.81 15.22 2.71
C MET A 31 -11.78 16.75 2.80
N VAL A 32 -10.67 17.31 3.20
CA VAL A 32 -10.43 18.75 3.01
C VAL A 32 -10.06 18.91 1.54
N VAL A 33 -11.10 19.06 0.71
CA VAL A 33 -10.91 19.47 -0.67
C VAL A 33 -10.64 20.97 -0.64
N ALA A 34 -9.39 21.36 -0.80
CA ALA A 34 -9.07 22.73 -1.13
C ALA A 34 -9.57 22.98 -2.57
N ALA A 35 -10.68 23.72 -2.71
CA ALA A 35 -11.18 24.14 -4.00
C ALA A 35 -10.12 25.02 -4.69
N PRO A 36 -9.81 24.82 -5.98
CA PRO A 36 -8.93 25.73 -6.71
C PRO A 36 -9.66 27.04 -7.00
N THR A 37 -9.42 28.06 -6.20
CA THR A 37 -9.75 29.41 -6.61
C THR A 37 -8.55 29.96 -7.37
N ALA A 38 -8.59 29.85 -8.69
CA ALA A 38 -7.62 30.49 -9.55
C ALA A 38 -7.88 32.00 -9.60
N THR A 39 -7.11 32.75 -8.85
CA THR A 39 -6.84 34.17 -9.15
C THR A 39 -5.37 34.40 -8.85
N SER A 40 -4.56 34.37 -9.91
CA SER A 40 -3.15 34.68 -9.83
C SER A 40 -2.97 36.21 -9.68
N THR A 41 -2.94 36.67 -8.46
CA THR A 41 -2.31 37.94 -8.14
C THR A 41 -1.00 37.61 -7.45
N SER A 42 0.10 37.79 -8.17
CA SER A 42 1.44 37.65 -7.62
C SER A 42 1.66 38.74 -6.55
N THR A 43 1.22 38.47 -5.36
CA THR A 43 1.62 39.22 -4.19
C THR A 43 2.85 38.53 -3.66
N LYS A 44 4.00 39.23 -3.71
CA LYS A 44 5.23 38.84 -3.07
C LYS A 44 4.92 38.67 -1.57
N ILE A 45 4.70 37.44 -1.15
CA ILE A 45 4.50 37.13 0.26
C ILE A 45 5.91 37.15 0.88
N ASP A 46 6.23 38.24 1.58
CA ASP A 46 7.32 38.21 2.54
C ASP A 46 6.94 37.20 3.63
N THR A 47 7.32 35.97 3.41
CA THR A 47 7.10 34.89 4.38
C THR A 47 8.13 35.08 5.50
N PRO A 48 7.71 35.48 6.71
CA PRO A 48 8.60 35.46 7.85
C PRO A 48 9.15 34.04 7.99
N ALA A 49 10.43 33.88 8.28
CA ALA A 49 11.06 32.59 8.54
C ALA A 49 10.24 31.88 9.64
N ILE A 50 9.34 30.96 9.25
CA ILE A 50 8.54 30.17 10.19
C ILE A 50 9.37 28.93 10.48
N PRO A 51 10.00 28.86 11.66
CA PRO A 51 10.70 27.64 12.06
C PRO A 51 9.67 26.52 12.22
N HIS A 52 9.91 25.41 11.53
CA HIS A 52 9.28 24.10 11.74
C HIS A 52 7.75 24.07 11.59
N ARG A 53 7.23 24.08 10.35
CA ARG A 53 5.86 23.67 10.08
C ARG A 53 5.81 22.15 9.97
N ILE A 54 5.16 21.52 10.93
CA ILE A 54 4.83 20.10 10.88
C ILE A 54 3.40 20.01 10.31
N VAL A 55 3.21 19.16 9.28
CA VAL A 55 1.90 18.76 8.82
C VAL A 55 1.64 17.36 9.36
N THR A 56 0.63 17.22 10.20
CA THR A 56 0.20 15.92 10.72
C THR A 56 -1.09 15.54 10.00
N ALA A 57 -1.08 14.38 9.36
CA ALA A 57 -2.23 13.82 8.68
C ALA A 57 -2.23 12.30 8.81
N SER A 58 -3.40 11.68 8.82
CA SER A 58 -3.53 10.22 8.75
C SER A 58 -3.28 9.69 7.35
N GLU A 59 -3.44 10.55 6.33
CA GLU A 59 -3.31 10.19 4.92
C GLU A 59 -3.01 11.42 4.07
N PHE A 60 -2.11 11.28 3.08
CA PHE A 60 -1.90 12.21 1.98
C PHE A 60 -2.24 11.53 0.67
N VAL A 61 -3.12 12.12 -0.13
CA VAL A 61 -3.53 11.58 -1.44
C VAL A 61 -3.24 12.57 -2.54
N VAL A 62 -2.54 12.11 -3.58
CA VAL A 62 -2.40 12.83 -4.83
C VAL A 62 -3.48 12.33 -5.78
N ILE A 63 -4.32 13.24 -6.29
CA ILE A 63 -5.39 12.93 -7.22
C ILE A 63 -5.11 13.55 -8.59
N ASP A 64 -5.61 12.90 -9.65
CA ASP A 64 -5.61 13.46 -11.00
C ASP A 64 -6.80 14.43 -11.21
N ALA A 65 -6.90 15.00 -12.42
CA ALA A 65 -7.96 15.91 -12.78
C ALA A 65 -9.37 15.27 -12.76
N ALA A 66 -9.47 13.95 -12.79
CA ALA A 66 -10.71 13.19 -12.67
C ALA A 66 -11.04 12.82 -11.21
N GLY A 67 -10.22 13.26 -10.24
CA GLY A 67 -10.38 12.94 -8.83
C GLY A 67 -9.93 11.54 -8.42
N LYS A 68 -9.24 10.80 -9.31
CA LYS A 68 -8.71 9.46 -9.00
C LYS A 68 -7.37 9.56 -8.28
N ALA A 69 -7.18 8.74 -7.26
CA ALA A 69 -5.91 8.63 -6.56
C ALA A 69 -4.80 8.14 -7.50
N ARG A 70 -3.63 8.78 -7.44
CA ARG A 70 -2.41 8.44 -8.19
C ARG A 70 -1.24 8.11 -7.29
N ALA A 71 -1.22 8.68 -6.11
CA ALA A 71 -0.28 8.31 -5.07
C ALA A 71 -0.93 8.51 -3.70
N LYS A 72 -0.44 7.77 -2.72
CA LYS A 72 -0.94 7.79 -1.37
C LYS A 72 0.20 7.56 -0.37
N ILE A 73 0.22 8.33 0.71
CA ILE A 73 1.04 8.07 1.89
C ILE A 73 0.07 7.88 3.05
N ASP A 74 0.12 6.73 3.68
CA ASP A 74 -0.78 6.39 4.80
C ASP A 74 -0.18 5.35 5.74
N VAL A 75 -0.94 5.05 6.79
CA VAL A 75 -0.80 3.81 7.55
C VAL A 75 -2.00 2.94 7.20
N ASN A 76 -1.78 1.81 6.54
CA ASN A 76 -2.83 0.93 6.08
C ASN A 76 -3.55 0.21 7.24
N GLY A 77 -4.62 -0.55 6.93
CA GLY A 77 -5.43 -1.26 7.91
C GLY A 77 -4.66 -2.29 8.75
N ASP A 78 -3.50 -2.73 8.28
CA ASP A 78 -2.60 -3.66 8.96
C ASP A 78 -1.54 -2.95 9.82
N GLY A 79 -1.60 -1.62 9.92
CA GLY A 79 -0.66 -0.81 10.69
C GLY A 79 0.68 -0.54 9.99
N GLN A 80 0.77 -0.80 8.69
CA GLN A 80 1.99 -0.62 7.91
C GLN A 80 2.06 0.81 7.35
N ALA A 81 3.18 1.50 7.58
CA ALA A 81 3.46 2.77 6.91
C ALA A 81 3.74 2.49 5.43
N ASN A 82 3.01 3.16 4.54
CA ASN A 82 2.99 2.87 3.11
C ASN A 82 3.01 4.13 2.27
N PHE A 83 3.83 4.13 1.22
CA PHE A 83 3.73 5.03 0.08
C PHE A 83 3.45 4.21 -1.16
N ALA A 84 2.30 4.42 -1.79
CA ALA A 84 1.86 3.68 -2.97
C ALA A 84 1.59 4.61 -4.16
N MET A 85 1.88 4.13 -5.37
CA MET A 85 1.53 4.75 -6.64
C MET A 85 0.57 3.84 -7.41
N TYR A 86 -0.43 4.44 -8.06
CA TYR A 86 -1.53 3.73 -8.71
C TYR A 86 -1.63 4.08 -10.19
N ASP A 87 -2.07 3.10 -10.98
CA ASP A 87 -2.46 3.32 -12.36
C ASP A 87 -3.86 3.94 -12.48
N ARG A 88 -4.37 4.03 -13.73
CA ARG A 88 -5.69 4.60 -14.02
C ARG A 88 -6.85 3.76 -13.47
N ASP A 89 -6.62 2.48 -13.23
CA ASP A 89 -7.62 1.52 -12.76
C ASP A 89 -7.54 1.29 -11.25
N ASN A 90 -6.73 2.15 -10.56
CA ASN A 90 -6.50 2.12 -9.11
C ASN A 90 -5.78 0.85 -8.63
N ASN A 91 -4.99 0.21 -9.51
CA ASN A 91 -4.11 -0.86 -9.10
C ASN A 91 -2.76 -0.29 -8.64
N PRO A 92 -2.18 -0.78 -7.54
CA PRO A 92 -0.84 -0.39 -7.14
C PRO A 92 0.18 -0.84 -8.20
N ARG A 93 1.14 0.04 -8.51
CA ARG A 93 2.24 -0.21 -9.44
C ARG A 93 3.59 -0.15 -8.77
N ALA A 94 3.72 0.69 -7.76
CA ALA A 94 4.90 0.78 -6.93
C ALA A 94 4.49 1.03 -5.49
N GLN A 95 5.21 0.43 -4.54
CA GLN A 95 5.03 0.63 -3.12
C GLN A 95 6.38 0.71 -2.42
N ILE A 96 6.46 1.60 -1.43
CA ILE A 96 7.52 1.60 -0.41
C ILE A 96 6.78 1.45 0.91
N LEU A 97 7.11 0.43 1.69
CA LEU A 97 6.41 0.17 2.94
C LEU A 97 7.36 -0.33 4.03
N VAL A 98 6.93 -0.13 5.28
CA VAL A 98 7.50 -0.80 6.45
C VAL A 98 6.37 -1.62 7.06
N ASP A 99 6.56 -2.93 7.14
CA ASP A 99 5.54 -3.82 7.65
C ASP A 99 5.40 -3.77 9.18
N ASN A 100 4.46 -4.54 9.72
CA ASN A 100 4.18 -4.60 11.15
C ASN A 100 5.29 -5.29 11.98
N GLN A 101 6.29 -5.89 11.32
CA GLN A 101 7.50 -6.44 11.93
C GLN A 101 8.68 -5.48 11.85
N GLY A 102 8.49 -4.30 11.20
CA GLY A 102 9.52 -3.29 11.03
C GLY A 102 10.39 -3.51 9.78
N MET A 103 10.04 -4.44 8.89
CA MET A 103 10.82 -4.73 7.69
C MET A 103 10.50 -3.76 6.55
N PRO A 104 11.49 -3.02 6.03
CA PRO A 104 11.29 -2.13 4.89
C PRO A 104 11.29 -2.91 3.58
N SER A 105 10.44 -2.51 2.63
CA SER A 105 10.46 -3.06 1.27
C SER A 105 10.04 -2.04 0.21
N VAL A 106 10.56 -2.25 -1.01
CA VAL A 106 10.12 -1.62 -2.26
C VAL A 106 9.56 -2.70 -3.15
N ARG A 107 8.37 -2.50 -3.70
CA ARG A 107 7.65 -3.47 -4.52
C ARG A 107 7.19 -2.86 -5.83
N LEU A 108 7.39 -3.55 -6.94
CA LEU A 108 6.90 -3.16 -8.27
C LEU A 108 6.00 -4.25 -8.84
N TYR A 109 4.86 -3.83 -9.40
CA TYR A 109 3.82 -4.71 -9.92
C TYR A 109 3.61 -4.50 -11.42
N ASP A 110 3.30 -5.57 -12.13
CA ASP A 110 2.92 -5.51 -13.55
C ASP A 110 1.45 -5.10 -13.75
N ILE A 111 1.03 -5.01 -15.01
CA ILE A 111 -0.35 -4.64 -15.38
C ILE A 111 -1.40 -5.66 -14.89
N ALA A 112 -1.01 -6.90 -14.63
CA ALA A 112 -1.86 -7.93 -14.04
C ALA A 112 -1.85 -7.91 -12.50
N ASN A 113 -1.29 -6.87 -11.89
CA ASN A 113 -1.15 -6.68 -10.46
C ASN A 113 -0.33 -7.79 -9.77
N LYS A 114 0.62 -8.38 -10.50
CA LYS A 114 1.55 -9.37 -9.96
C LYS A 114 2.85 -8.70 -9.54
N LEU A 115 3.39 -9.10 -8.40
CA LEU A 115 4.70 -8.66 -7.93
C LEU A 115 5.78 -9.14 -8.92
N ARG A 116 6.62 -8.21 -9.40
CA ARG A 116 7.69 -8.49 -10.38
C ARG A 116 9.06 -8.21 -9.84
N LEU A 117 9.16 -7.27 -8.92
CA LEU A 117 10.40 -6.94 -8.23
C LEU A 117 10.11 -6.63 -6.78
N SER A 118 10.88 -7.19 -5.86
CA SER A 118 10.99 -6.71 -4.49
C SER A 118 12.44 -6.41 -4.14
N LEU A 119 12.62 -5.34 -3.36
CA LEU A 119 13.84 -5.02 -2.63
C LEU A 119 13.43 -4.96 -1.16
N GLU A 120 14.09 -5.72 -0.31
CA GLU A 120 13.70 -5.84 1.09
C GLU A 120 14.91 -6.09 2.00
N VAL A 121 14.74 -5.78 3.28
CA VAL A 121 15.67 -6.19 4.33
C VAL A 121 14.90 -7.09 5.30
N SER A 122 15.40 -8.30 5.54
CA SER A 122 14.78 -9.28 6.45
C SER A 122 14.93 -8.88 7.92
N THR A 123 14.26 -9.59 8.81
CA THR A 123 14.42 -9.46 10.27
C THR A 123 15.86 -9.69 10.75
N ASP A 124 16.62 -10.50 10.03
CA ASP A 124 18.02 -10.79 10.32
C ASP A 124 18.99 -9.76 9.70
N GLY A 125 18.43 -8.68 9.10
CA GLY A 125 19.20 -7.59 8.49
C GLY A 125 19.75 -7.93 7.11
N ILE A 126 19.31 -9.03 6.48
CA ILE A 126 19.78 -9.48 5.17
C ILE A 126 19.07 -8.70 4.05
N PRO A 127 19.81 -7.90 3.24
CA PRO A 127 19.24 -7.20 2.10
C PRO A 127 19.11 -8.13 0.90
N THR A 128 17.95 -8.10 0.23
CA THR A 128 17.70 -8.89 -0.98
C THR A 128 16.97 -8.11 -2.05
N VAL A 129 17.29 -8.40 -3.32
CA VAL A 129 16.52 -8.01 -4.50
C VAL A 129 16.02 -9.27 -5.17
N ARG A 130 14.70 -9.39 -5.39
CA ARG A 130 14.07 -10.54 -6.05
C ARG A 130 13.43 -10.12 -7.34
N LEU A 131 13.66 -10.90 -8.39
CA LEU A 131 12.93 -10.81 -9.65
C LEU A 131 11.97 -11.99 -9.75
N MET A 132 10.69 -11.70 -9.98
CA MET A 132 9.59 -12.66 -9.98
C MET A 132 9.08 -12.94 -11.39
N ASP A 133 8.70 -14.18 -11.67
CA ASP A 133 8.01 -14.57 -12.91
C ASP A 133 6.49 -14.33 -12.84
N ASN A 134 5.77 -14.73 -13.89
CA ASN A 134 4.31 -14.62 -13.95
C ASN A 134 3.57 -15.52 -12.96
N GLY A 135 4.23 -16.60 -12.50
CA GLY A 135 3.72 -17.54 -11.49
C GLY A 135 3.95 -17.07 -10.06
N ASN A 136 4.62 -15.90 -9.88
CA ASN A 136 5.05 -15.38 -8.59
C ASN A 136 6.16 -16.24 -7.95
N HIS A 137 7.00 -16.90 -8.77
CA HIS A 137 8.20 -17.60 -8.31
C HIS A 137 9.41 -16.67 -8.45
N ALA A 138 10.27 -16.63 -7.44
CA ALA A 138 11.54 -15.93 -7.53
C ALA A 138 12.43 -16.63 -8.55
N ARG A 139 12.90 -15.90 -9.59
CA ARG A 139 13.76 -16.43 -10.66
C ARG A 139 15.19 -15.93 -10.56
N ALA A 140 15.40 -14.78 -9.96
CA ALA A 140 16.72 -14.27 -9.61
C ALA A 140 16.67 -13.60 -8.24
N LEU A 141 17.70 -13.80 -7.45
CA LEU A 141 17.90 -13.21 -6.14
C LEU A 141 19.34 -12.68 -6.04
N LEU A 142 19.46 -11.38 -5.83
CA LEU A 142 20.71 -10.72 -5.47
C LEU A 142 20.62 -10.37 -3.98
N GLY A 143 21.62 -10.76 -3.20
CA GLY A 143 21.62 -10.51 -1.76
C GLY A 143 23.01 -10.56 -1.16
N VAL A 144 23.06 -10.30 0.13
CA VAL A 144 24.23 -10.50 0.97
C VAL A 144 23.81 -11.43 2.08
N ASP A 145 24.53 -12.50 2.33
CA ASP A 145 24.20 -13.47 3.38
C ASP A 145 24.59 -12.99 4.78
N ALA A 146 24.39 -13.85 5.78
CA ALA A 146 24.68 -13.54 7.18
C ALA A 146 26.19 -13.37 7.45
N GLU A 147 27.03 -13.96 6.62
CA GLU A 147 28.50 -13.89 6.68
C GLU A 147 29.05 -12.64 5.97
N GLY A 148 28.17 -11.90 5.24
CA GLY A 148 28.53 -10.70 4.50
C GLY A 148 28.97 -10.95 3.06
N GLU A 149 28.79 -12.18 2.55
CA GLU A 149 29.12 -12.53 1.18
C GLU A 149 27.99 -12.16 0.24
N ALA A 150 28.33 -11.44 -0.85
CA ALA A 150 27.37 -11.08 -1.88
C ALA A 150 27.19 -12.22 -2.87
N GLY A 151 25.95 -12.48 -3.30
CA GLY A 151 25.65 -13.53 -4.26
C GLY A 151 24.49 -13.20 -5.19
N LEU A 152 24.53 -13.75 -6.40
CA LEU A 152 23.44 -13.70 -7.36
C LEU A 152 23.02 -15.13 -7.73
N ASN A 153 21.80 -15.49 -7.34
CA ASN A 153 21.24 -16.81 -7.51
C ASN A 153 20.14 -16.81 -8.57
N PHE A 154 20.11 -17.85 -9.40
CA PHE A 154 19.07 -18.09 -10.40
C PHE A 154 18.32 -19.38 -10.08
N TYR A 155 17.00 -19.35 -10.21
CA TYR A 155 16.12 -20.46 -9.85
C TYR A 155 15.24 -20.92 -11.02
N ALA A 156 14.98 -22.22 -11.07
CA ALA A 156 13.92 -22.80 -11.87
C ALA A 156 12.53 -22.40 -11.33
N GLU A 157 11.49 -22.67 -12.10
CA GLU A 157 10.10 -22.41 -11.70
C GLU A 157 9.69 -23.24 -10.46
N ASP A 158 10.25 -24.43 -10.30
CA ASP A 158 10.06 -25.32 -9.15
C ASP A 158 10.86 -24.93 -7.91
N GLY A 159 11.59 -23.80 -7.95
CA GLY A 159 12.41 -23.29 -6.85
C GLY A 159 13.82 -23.91 -6.74
N ARG A 160 14.19 -24.82 -7.64
CA ARG A 160 15.52 -25.43 -7.65
C ARG A 160 16.57 -24.41 -8.10
N LEU A 161 17.68 -24.33 -7.36
CA LEU A 161 18.84 -23.50 -7.73
C LEU A 161 19.43 -23.98 -9.06
N LEU A 162 19.52 -23.10 -10.04
CA LEU A 162 20.11 -23.36 -11.36
C LEU A 162 21.56 -22.91 -11.43
N ARG A 163 21.85 -21.76 -10.85
CA ARG A 163 23.16 -21.13 -10.89
C ARG A 163 23.34 -20.18 -9.72
N GLU A 164 24.53 -20.17 -9.18
CA GLU A 164 25.03 -19.22 -8.20
C GLU A 164 26.25 -18.52 -8.75
N LEU A 165 26.33 -17.22 -8.53
CA LEU A 165 27.47 -16.37 -8.85
C LEU A 165 27.87 -15.63 -7.58
N PRO A 166 29.17 -15.67 -7.20
CA PRO A 166 29.69 -14.88 -6.10
C PRO A 166 29.67 -13.39 -6.41
#